data_1e70c8a4c97fff9d596e2febdeb6172c
#
_entry.id   1e70c8a4c97fff9d596e2febdeb6172c
#
_cell.length_a   1.000
_cell.length_b   1.000
_cell.length_c   1.000
_cell.angle_alpha   90.00
_cell.angle_beta   90.00
_cell.angle_gamma   90.00
#
_symmetry.space_group_name_H-M   'P 1'
#
loop_
_entity.id
_entity.type
_entity.pdbx_description
1 polymer ?
#
loop_
_entity_poly.entity_id
_entity_poly.type
_entity_poly.pdbx_seq_one_letter_code
_entity_poly.pdbx_strand_id
1 'polypeptide(L)'
;NTRTRKNLVRFFSDELASSGSNSDAKPVESMESIRASYGLFQHQMKAVNDLENRFTENSRLLLHMPTGSGKTRTAMSFLARYLSKRQTVVIWLAHNEELCEQAYSEFSRAWQAQGNRTLTSQRYWGQHEAHYTSLSDGLLVAGIQKFFGRIRDDSQAIYQLGERASLIIMDEAHQAIAPTYQSVLELLTILNSKDSRLLGLSATPGRTWNNFDEDRKLSEFFDRQKVTLTVDGYDNPVDYLT
;
A
#
# COMPACT_ATOMS: atom_id res chain seq x y z
N ASN A 1 8.10 -19.45 -43.66
CA ASN A 1 8.47 -19.65 -45.05
C ASN A 1 9.79 -18.86 -45.30
N THR A 2 10.92 -19.60 -45.39
CA THR A 2 12.29 -19.07 -45.42
C THR A 2 12.54 -18.16 -46.62
N ARG A 3 11.80 -18.37 -47.73
CA ARG A 3 11.92 -17.63 -49.01
C ARG A 3 11.32 -16.22 -48.89
N THR A 4 10.23 -16.07 -48.19
CA THR A 4 9.55 -14.75 -47.93
C THR A 4 10.42 -13.86 -47.02
N ARG A 5 11.09 -14.46 -46.05
CA ARG A 5 11.96 -13.75 -45.10
C ARG A 5 13.22 -13.22 -45.79
N LYS A 6 13.82 -14.00 -46.71
CA LYS A 6 14.96 -13.58 -47.52
C LYS A 6 14.61 -12.43 -48.49
N ASN A 7 13.42 -12.49 -49.11
CA ASN A 7 12.99 -11.44 -50.02
C ASN A 7 12.67 -10.10 -49.30
N LEU A 8 12.10 -10.15 -48.07
CA LEU A 8 11.87 -8.97 -47.26
C LEU A 8 13.20 -8.30 -46.84
N VAL A 9 14.19 -9.09 -46.38
CA VAL A 9 15.50 -8.54 -45.97
C VAL A 9 16.21 -7.91 -47.18
N ARG A 10 16.11 -8.50 -48.36
CA ARG A 10 16.71 -7.98 -49.59
C ARG A 10 16.04 -6.67 -50.04
N PHE A 11 14.72 -6.58 -49.98
CA PHE A 11 13.96 -5.37 -50.31
C PHE A 11 14.38 -4.17 -49.42
N PHE A 12 14.49 -4.36 -48.11
CA PHE A 12 14.92 -3.31 -47.21
C PHE A 12 16.41 -2.96 -47.32
N SER A 13 17.30 -3.91 -47.68
CA SER A 13 18.70 -3.64 -47.91
C SER A 13 18.97 -2.85 -49.23
N ASP A 14 18.18 -3.10 -50.27
CA ASP A 14 18.30 -2.40 -51.54
C ASP A 14 17.75 -0.95 -51.47
N GLU A 15 16.69 -0.72 -50.67
CA GLU A 15 16.14 0.62 -50.40
C GLU A 15 17.10 1.49 -49.53
N LEU A 16 17.77 0.89 -48.54
CA LEU A 16 18.76 1.57 -47.71
C LEU A 16 20.04 1.94 -48.47
N ALA A 17 20.37 1.21 -49.51
CA ALA A 17 21.54 1.51 -50.36
C ALA A 17 21.31 2.70 -51.31
N SER A 18 20.05 3.07 -51.59
CA SER A 18 19.70 4.20 -52.45
C SER A 18 19.50 5.55 -51.78
N SER A 19 19.49 5.59 -50.46
CA SER A 19 19.33 6.82 -49.64
C SER A 19 20.64 7.26 -49.01
N GLY A 20 21.69 7.40 -49.85
CA GLY A 20 22.96 8.00 -49.45
C GLY A 20 22.82 9.51 -49.31
N SER A 21 22.46 10.02 -48.16
CA SER A 21 22.71 11.41 -47.76
C SER A 21 23.71 11.43 -46.64
N ASN A 22 24.88 11.99 -46.96
CA ASN A 22 25.92 12.41 -46.01
C ASN A 22 25.29 13.34 -44.98
N SER A 23 25.12 12.86 -43.79
CA SER A 23 25.01 13.71 -42.61
C SER A 23 26.13 13.31 -41.65
N ASP A 24 27.12 14.21 -41.49
CA ASP A 24 28.14 14.18 -40.44
C ASP A 24 27.53 14.36 -39.01
N ALA A 25 26.33 13.91 -38.81
CA ALA A 25 25.72 13.90 -37.50
C ALA A 25 26.36 12.77 -36.67
N LYS A 26 27.06 13.16 -35.61
CA LYS A 26 27.54 12.20 -34.60
C LYS A 26 26.39 11.32 -34.16
N PRO A 27 26.59 9.99 -34.01
CA PRO A 27 25.53 9.12 -33.46
C PRO A 27 25.05 9.68 -32.14
N VAL A 28 23.76 9.99 -32.04
CA VAL A 28 23.15 10.36 -30.79
C VAL A 28 22.90 9.08 -30.02
N GLU A 29 23.29 9.06 -28.75
CA GLU A 29 23.08 7.92 -27.88
C GLU A 29 21.57 7.63 -27.81
N SER A 30 21.15 6.47 -28.30
CA SER A 30 19.73 6.10 -28.42
C SER A 30 19.22 5.28 -27.23
N MET A 31 20.07 5.09 -26.20
CA MET A 31 19.70 4.35 -24.98
C MET A 31 19.86 5.24 -23.75
N GLU A 32 18.82 5.29 -22.93
CA GLU A 32 18.81 6.00 -21.67
C GLU A 32 18.35 5.06 -20.55
N SER A 33 19.02 5.12 -19.40
CA SER A 33 18.61 4.38 -18.21
C SER A 33 17.67 5.24 -17.38
N ILE A 34 16.40 4.82 -17.30
CA ILE A 34 15.37 5.51 -16.54
C ILE A 34 15.22 4.83 -15.17
N ARG A 35 15.39 5.60 -14.09
CA ARG A 35 15.20 5.12 -12.73
C ARG A 35 13.80 5.42 -12.22
N ALA A 36 13.16 4.42 -11.59
CA ALA A 36 11.88 4.60 -10.94
C ALA A 36 12.03 5.55 -9.73
N SER A 37 11.18 6.57 -9.65
CA SER A 37 11.16 7.53 -8.53
C SER A 37 10.65 6.89 -7.23
N TYR A 38 9.82 5.86 -7.32
CA TYR A 38 9.26 5.09 -6.19
C TYR A 38 9.40 3.59 -6.45
N GLY A 39 10.63 3.13 -6.65
CA GLY A 39 10.92 1.71 -6.90
C GLY A 39 10.68 0.84 -5.66
N LEU A 40 10.29 -0.40 -5.88
CA LEU A 40 10.19 -1.45 -4.86
C LEU A 40 11.25 -2.50 -5.09
N PHE A 41 11.78 -3.05 -4.00
CA PHE A 41 12.56 -4.28 -4.08
C PHE A 41 11.65 -5.47 -4.47
N GLN A 42 12.25 -6.54 -4.99
CA GLN A 42 11.51 -7.72 -5.45
C GLN A 42 10.59 -8.30 -4.36
N HIS A 43 11.09 -8.43 -3.14
CA HIS A 43 10.32 -8.94 -2.00
C HIS A 43 9.13 -8.02 -1.63
N GLN A 44 9.30 -6.69 -1.74
CA GLN A 44 8.22 -5.73 -1.52
C GLN A 44 7.15 -5.83 -2.61
N MET A 45 7.57 -5.96 -3.87
CA MET A 45 6.66 -6.16 -5.00
C MET A 45 5.84 -7.44 -4.85
N LYS A 46 6.47 -8.54 -4.42
CA LYS A 46 5.80 -9.80 -4.14
C LYS A 46 4.77 -9.64 -3.04
N ALA A 47 5.11 -8.96 -1.94
CA ALA A 47 4.16 -8.69 -0.84
C ALA A 47 2.96 -7.83 -1.30
N VAL A 48 3.17 -6.81 -2.15
CA VAL A 48 2.08 -6.00 -2.73
C VAL A 48 1.14 -6.88 -3.57
N ASN A 49 1.69 -7.73 -4.43
CA ASN A 49 0.89 -8.62 -5.27
C ASN A 49 0.12 -9.66 -4.42
N ASP A 50 0.73 -10.18 -3.38
CA ASP A 50 0.09 -11.11 -2.45
C ASP A 50 -1.08 -10.44 -1.69
N LEU A 51 -0.92 -9.18 -1.25
CA LEU A 51 -2.01 -8.41 -0.66
C LEU A 51 -3.17 -8.22 -1.64
N GLU A 52 -2.88 -7.81 -2.90
CA GLU A 52 -3.91 -7.63 -3.92
C GLU A 52 -4.69 -8.92 -4.18
N ASN A 53 -3.99 -10.04 -4.32
CA ASN A 53 -4.61 -11.34 -4.59
C ASN A 53 -5.45 -11.83 -3.39
N ARG A 54 -4.90 -11.78 -2.18
CA ARG A 54 -5.62 -12.28 -0.98
C ARG A 54 -6.84 -11.43 -0.61
N PHE A 55 -6.83 -10.13 -0.87
CA PHE A 55 -8.01 -9.28 -0.67
C PHE A 55 -9.15 -9.55 -1.67
N THR A 56 -8.98 -10.42 -2.64
CA THR A 56 -10.10 -10.90 -3.47
C THR A 56 -11.03 -11.84 -2.70
N GLU A 57 -10.49 -12.59 -1.75
CA GLU A 57 -11.18 -13.64 -1.01
C GLU A 57 -11.34 -13.34 0.48
N ASN A 58 -10.50 -12.46 1.03
CA ASN A 58 -10.45 -12.17 2.46
C ASN A 58 -10.76 -10.71 2.73
N SER A 59 -11.43 -10.42 3.83
CA SER A 59 -11.73 -9.06 4.29
C SER A 59 -10.67 -8.51 5.25
N ARG A 60 -9.87 -9.37 5.90
CA ARG A 60 -8.86 -8.99 6.88
C ARG A 60 -7.53 -9.64 6.55
N LEU A 61 -6.46 -8.86 6.53
CA LEU A 61 -5.10 -9.34 6.31
C LEU A 61 -4.11 -8.68 7.27
N LEU A 62 -3.11 -9.42 7.70
CA LEU A 62 -1.96 -8.91 8.43
C LEU A 62 -0.72 -8.93 7.53
N LEU A 63 -0.15 -7.77 7.21
CA LEU A 63 1.16 -7.67 6.56
C LEU A 63 2.24 -7.69 7.64
N HIS A 64 3.00 -8.78 7.67
CA HIS A 64 4.14 -8.94 8.53
C HIS A 64 5.44 -8.75 7.76
N MET A 65 6.18 -7.71 8.12
CA MET A 65 7.49 -7.42 7.56
C MET A 65 8.43 -6.93 8.67
N PRO A 66 9.64 -7.48 8.81
CA PRO A 66 10.60 -7.06 9.82
C PRO A 66 10.91 -5.56 9.77
N THR A 67 11.36 -5.02 10.89
CA THR A 67 11.85 -3.63 10.94
C THR A 67 12.96 -3.43 9.90
N GLY A 68 12.95 -2.30 9.20
CA GLY A 68 13.93 -1.99 8.16
C GLY A 68 13.62 -2.60 6.77
N SER A 69 12.72 -3.57 6.64
CA SER A 69 12.37 -4.19 5.35
C SER A 69 11.53 -3.31 4.41
N GLY A 70 11.14 -2.11 4.85
CA GLY A 70 10.33 -1.20 4.06
C GLY A 70 8.83 -1.48 4.12
N LYS A 71 8.30 -1.97 5.25
CA LYS A 71 6.87 -2.23 5.51
C LYS A 71 5.98 -1.07 5.08
N THR A 72 6.26 0.16 5.54
CA THR A 72 5.49 1.36 5.19
C THR A 72 5.50 1.63 3.69
N ARG A 73 6.67 1.53 3.04
CA ARG A 73 6.80 1.72 1.59
C ARG A 73 6.01 0.69 0.80
N THR A 74 6.02 -0.57 1.23
CA THR A 74 5.23 -1.66 0.65
C THR A 74 3.74 -1.38 0.79
N ALA A 75 3.28 -1.01 1.99
CA ALA A 75 1.89 -0.68 2.27
C ALA A 75 1.41 0.55 1.47
N MET A 76 2.26 1.59 1.31
CA MET A 76 1.93 2.77 0.52
C MET A 76 1.86 2.48 -0.98
N SER A 77 2.71 1.59 -1.50
CA SER A 77 2.61 1.16 -2.90
C SER A 77 1.34 0.33 -3.14
N PHE A 78 0.99 -0.56 -2.21
CA PHE A 78 -0.31 -1.25 -2.25
C PHE A 78 -1.47 -0.26 -2.23
N LEU A 79 -1.45 0.72 -1.31
CA LEU A 79 -2.48 1.74 -1.17
C LEU A 79 -2.62 2.60 -2.45
N ALA A 80 -1.51 3.02 -3.06
CA ALA A 80 -1.54 3.77 -4.31
C ALA A 80 -2.19 2.96 -5.44
N ARG A 81 -1.85 1.68 -5.57
CA ARG A 81 -2.50 0.78 -6.55
C ARG A 81 -3.98 0.54 -6.23
N TYR A 82 -4.32 0.40 -4.96
CA TYR A 82 -5.69 0.21 -4.51
C TYR A 82 -6.57 1.41 -4.89
N LEU A 83 -6.12 2.63 -4.58
CA LEU A 83 -6.81 3.87 -4.92
C LEU A 83 -6.82 4.16 -6.42
N SER A 84 -5.76 3.78 -7.16
CA SER A 84 -5.75 3.94 -8.63
C SER A 84 -6.83 3.13 -9.34
N LYS A 85 -7.29 2.03 -8.73
CA LYS A 85 -8.35 1.16 -9.26
C LYS A 85 -9.75 1.51 -8.75
N ARG A 86 -9.87 2.36 -7.70
CA ARG A 86 -11.13 2.66 -7.00
C ARG A 86 -11.21 4.13 -6.60
N GLN A 87 -12.37 4.71 -6.76
CA GLN A 87 -12.73 5.99 -6.15
C GLN A 87 -13.39 5.69 -4.81
N THR A 88 -12.66 5.88 -3.73
CA THR A 88 -13.09 5.48 -2.38
C THR A 88 -12.29 6.19 -1.30
N VAL A 89 -12.76 6.10 -0.08
CA VAL A 89 -12.02 6.56 1.10
C VAL A 89 -11.20 5.41 1.68
N VAL A 90 -9.96 5.71 2.04
CA VAL A 90 -9.11 4.85 2.86
C VAL A 90 -8.82 5.56 4.17
N ILE A 91 -8.87 4.82 5.28
CA ILE A 91 -8.53 5.33 6.60
C ILE A 91 -7.25 4.64 7.06
N TRP A 92 -6.21 5.44 7.35
CA TRP A 92 -4.97 4.98 7.97
C TRP A 92 -4.95 5.40 9.42
N LEU A 93 -4.85 4.43 10.32
CA LEU A 93 -4.81 4.64 11.76
C LEU A 93 -3.41 4.34 12.30
N ALA A 94 -2.87 5.25 13.08
CA ALA A 94 -1.61 5.08 13.80
C ALA A 94 -1.77 5.54 15.26
N HIS A 95 -0.91 5.03 16.15
CA HIS A 95 -1.04 5.28 17.58
C HIS A 95 -0.38 6.57 18.07
N ASN A 96 0.51 7.18 17.28
CA ASN A 96 1.16 8.45 17.61
C ASN A 96 1.28 9.37 16.40
N GLU A 97 1.58 10.63 16.65
CA GLU A 97 1.68 11.69 15.65
C GLU A 97 2.83 11.49 14.68
N GLU A 98 3.96 10.96 15.13
CA GLU A 98 5.14 10.69 14.29
C GLU A 98 4.84 9.67 13.21
N LEU A 99 4.17 8.57 13.56
CA LEU A 99 3.73 7.56 12.59
C LEU A 99 2.66 8.09 11.64
N CYS A 100 1.76 8.96 12.12
CA CYS A 100 0.80 9.63 11.25
C CYS A 100 1.51 10.52 10.21
N GLU A 101 2.47 11.35 10.62
CA GLU A 101 3.21 12.23 9.71
C GLU A 101 4.06 11.43 8.73
N GLN A 102 4.72 10.36 9.19
CA GLN A 102 5.46 9.44 8.34
C GLN A 102 4.55 8.81 7.28
N ALA A 103 3.39 8.30 7.68
CA ALA A 103 2.43 7.68 6.77
C ALA A 103 1.93 8.69 5.73
N TYR A 104 1.57 9.90 6.16
CA TYR A 104 1.09 10.95 5.27
C TYR A 104 2.13 11.38 4.25
N SER A 105 3.37 11.59 4.70
CA SER A 105 4.48 12.00 3.85
C SER A 105 4.85 10.92 2.85
N GLU A 106 4.89 9.66 3.28
CA GLU A 106 5.23 8.53 2.41
C GLU A 106 4.11 8.25 1.40
N PHE A 107 2.83 8.39 1.79
CA PHE A 107 1.71 8.32 0.86
C PHE A 107 1.80 9.39 -0.22
N SER A 108 2.10 10.62 0.15
CA SER A 108 2.23 11.73 -0.80
C SER A 108 3.28 11.42 -1.87
N ARG A 109 4.44 10.87 -1.48
CA ARG A 109 5.49 10.44 -2.41
C ARG A 109 5.03 9.28 -3.31
N ALA A 110 4.37 8.28 -2.70
CA ALA A 110 3.86 7.13 -3.45
C ALA A 110 2.82 7.56 -4.48
N TRP A 111 1.88 8.43 -4.09
CA TRP A 111 0.82 8.90 -4.98
C TRP A 111 1.35 9.80 -6.10
N GLN A 112 2.31 10.68 -5.83
CA GLN A 112 2.97 11.49 -6.85
C GLN A 112 3.66 10.64 -7.92
N ALA A 113 4.21 9.47 -7.53
CA ALA A 113 4.92 8.59 -8.45
C ALA A 113 4.02 7.56 -9.15
N GLN A 114 2.93 7.13 -8.53
CA GLN A 114 2.12 5.99 -8.98
C GLN A 114 0.64 6.32 -9.16
N GLY A 115 0.20 7.49 -8.73
CA GLY A 115 -1.19 7.92 -8.82
C GLY A 115 -1.62 8.25 -10.24
N ASN A 116 -2.92 8.16 -10.51
CA ASN A 116 -3.51 8.37 -11.85
C ASN A 116 -4.54 9.50 -11.90
N ARG A 117 -4.75 10.21 -10.80
CA ARG A 117 -5.66 11.34 -10.68
C ARG A 117 -5.34 12.22 -9.47
N THR A 118 -5.99 13.36 -9.37
CA THR A 118 -6.01 14.14 -8.14
C THR A 118 -6.93 13.50 -7.11
N LEU A 119 -6.49 13.37 -5.86
CA LEU A 119 -7.31 12.93 -4.74
C LEU A 119 -7.08 13.83 -3.52
N THR A 120 -7.95 13.70 -2.52
CA THR A 120 -7.84 14.44 -1.28
C THR A 120 -7.14 13.59 -0.21
N SER A 121 -6.12 14.17 0.44
CA SER A 121 -5.50 13.56 1.62
C SER A 121 -5.67 14.48 2.81
N GLN A 122 -6.14 13.95 3.94
CA GLN A 122 -6.44 14.72 5.15
C GLN A 122 -5.66 14.19 6.35
N ARG A 123 -5.29 15.11 7.24
CA ARG A 123 -4.61 14.86 8.51
C ARG A 123 -5.60 14.97 9.66
N TYR A 124 -5.62 13.99 10.54
CA TYR A 124 -6.46 14.00 11.73
C TYR A 124 -5.72 13.48 12.97
N TRP A 125 -4.70 14.19 13.38
CA TRP A 125 -3.93 13.94 14.60
C TRP A 125 -3.43 15.25 15.20
N GLY A 126 -2.98 15.25 16.47
CA GLY A 126 -2.49 16.45 17.15
C GLY A 126 -3.48 17.60 17.02
N GLN A 127 -3.02 18.72 16.50
CA GLN A 127 -3.82 19.92 16.25
C GLN A 127 -4.51 19.94 14.86
N HIS A 128 -4.27 18.93 14.01
CA HIS A 128 -4.88 18.89 12.70
C HIS A 128 -6.35 18.48 12.78
N GLU A 129 -7.24 19.30 12.26
CA GLU A 129 -8.66 19.00 12.11
C GLU A 129 -8.98 18.60 10.67
N ALA A 130 -9.75 17.54 10.51
CA ALA A 130 -10.13 17.02 9.19
C ALA A 130 -11.61 17.28 8.90
N HIS A 131 -11.90 17.64 7.65
CA HIS A 131 -13.27 17.74 7.13
C HIS A 131 -13.68 16.42 6.46
N TYR A 132 -13.58 15.31 7.20
CA TYR A 132 -13.77 13.96 6.67
C TYR A 132 -15.20 13.67 6.23
N THR A 133 -16.20 14.45 6.66
CA THR A 133 -17.59 14.32 6.18
C THR A 133 -17.75 14.62 4.70
N SER A 134 -16.89 15.45 4.13
CA SER A 134 -16.83 15.76 2.69
C SER A 134 -15.88 14.85 1.90
N LEU A 135 -15.10 14.00 2.56
CA LEU A 135 -14.16 13.11 1.90
C LEU A 135 -14.89 11.96 1.20
N SER A 136 -14.78 11.90 -0.13
CA SER A 136 -15.41 10.86 -0.95
C SER A 136 -14.40 10.04 -1.76
N ASP A 137 -13.19 10.57 -2.00
CA ASP A 137 -12.11 9.89 -2.70
C ASP A 137 -10.75 10.33 -2.11
N GLY A 138 -10.02 9.42 -1.51
CA GLY A 138 -8.69 9.69 -0.98
C GLY A 138 -8.34 9.03 0.34
N LEU A 139 -7.45 9.67 1.09
CA LEU A 139 -6.87 9.14 2.30
C LEU A 139 -7.14 10.05 3.50
N LEU A 140 -7.64 9.47 4.58
CA LEU A 140 -7.61 10.05 5.91
C LEU A 140 -6.52 9.35 6.73
N VAL A 141 -5.49 10.08 7.15
CA VAL A 141 -4.55 9.60 8.16
C VAL A 141 -4.99 10.15 9.51
N ALA A 142 -5.15 9.29 10.50
CA ALA A 142 -5.68 9.67 11.81
C ALA A 142 -4.91 9.02 12.97
N GLY A 143 -4.74 9.79 14.04
CA GLY A 143 -4.34 9.25 15.34
C GLY A 143 -5.52 8.49 15.95
N ILE A 144 -5.34 7.20 16.24
CA ILE A 144 -6.45 6.32 16.67
C ILE A 144 -7.13 6.80 17.96
N GLN A 145 -6.38 7.41 18.88
CA GLN A 145 -6.94 7.96 20.12
C GLN A 145 -7.83 9.18 19.86
N LYS A 146 -7.40 10.09 18.99
CA LYS A 146 -8.20 11.25 18.57
C LYS A 146 -9.46 10.79 17.83
N PHE A 147 -9.32 9.79 16.95
CA PHE A 147 -10.41 9.20 16.22
C PHE A 147 -11.46 8.53 17.16
N PHE A 148 -10.99 7.79 18.16
CA PHE A 148 -11.86 7.19 19.18
C PHE A 148 -12.62 8.26 20.00
N GLY A 149 -11.95 9.35 20.41
CA GLY A 149 -12.61 10.46 21.06
C GLY A 149 -13.74 11.04 20.22
N ARG A 150 -13.52 11.18 18.90
CA ARG A 150 -14.54 11.70 17.99
C ARG A 150 -15.73 10.78 17.80
N ILE A 151 -15.55 9.46 17.80
CA ILE A 151 -16.67 8.50 17.76
C ILE A 151 -17.65 8.75 18.91
N ARG A 152 -17.12 9.07 20.10
CA ARG A 152 -17.92 9.35 21.29
C ARG A 152 -18.67 10.68 21.17
N ASP A 153 -18.02 11.71 20.60
CA ASP A 153 -18.54 13.08 20.58
C ASP A 153 -19.44 13.35 19.36
N ASP A 154 -19.20 12.68 18.23
CA ASP A 154 -19.95 12.86 16.97
C ASP A 154 -19.94 11.56 16.19
N SER A 155 -20.75 10.62 16.67
CA SER A 155 -20.86 9.30 16.04
C SER A 155 -21.40 9.37 14.61
N GLN A 156 -22.28 10.31 14.29
CA GLN A 156 -22.90 10.40 12.96
C GLN A 156 -21.87 10.71 11.86
N ALA A 157 -20.94 11.62 12.11
CA ALA A 157 -19.88 11.93 11.16
C ALA A 157 -18.97 10.73 10.91
N ILE A 158 -18.67 9.95 11.95
CA ILE A 158 -17.86 8.73 11.83
C ILE A 158 -18.62 7.63 11.09
N TYR A 159 -19.92 7.49 11.30
CA TYR A 159 -20.77 6.57 10.53
C TYR A 159 -20.71 6.90 9.04
N GLN A 160 -20.93 8.13 8.65
CA GLN A 160 -20.87 8.58 7.26
C GLN A 160 -19.50 8.36 6.61
N LEU A 161 -18.44 8.52 7.38
CA LEU A 161 -17.08 8.21 6.91
C LEU A 161 -16.89 6.71 6.74
N GLY A 162 -17.28 5.91 7.71
CA GLY A 162 -17.18 4.46 7.69
C GLY A 162 -17.93 3.82 6.51
N GLU A 163 -19.14 4.29 6.20
CA GLU A 163 -19.91 3.81 5.05
C GLU A 163 -19.19 4.00 3.69
N ARG A 164 -18.31 4.99 3.59
CA ARG A 164 -17.55 5.30 2.38
C ARG A 164 -16.14 4.70 2.36
N ALA A 165 -15.66 4.25 3.51
CA ALA A 165 -14.32 3.69 3.63
C ALA A 165 -14.30 2.22 3.20
N SER A 166 -13.61 1.90 2.12
CA SER A 166 -13.47 0.53 1.65
C SER A 166 -12.19 -0.17 2.14
N LEU A 167 -11.27 0.57 2.75
CA LEU A 167 -10.05 0.01 3.33
C LEU A 167 -9.68 0.77 4.60
N ILE A 168 -9.46 0.03 5.67
CA ILE A 168 -8.91 0.52 6.92
C ILE A 168 -7.51 -0.08 7.07
N ILE A 169 -6.51 0.75 7.38
CA ILE A 169 -5.14 0.31 7.63
C ILE A 169 -4.79 0.67 9.06
N MET A 170 -4.34 -0.31 9.84
CA MET A 170 -3.84 -0.12 11.19
C MET A 170 -2.32 -0.32 11.21
N ASP A 171 -1.58 0.75 11.42
CA ASP A 171 -0.14 0.67 11.65
C ASP A 171 0.15 0.16 13.07
N GLU A 172 1.24 -0.59 13.23
CA GLU A 172 1.59 -1.31 14.45
C GLU A 172 0.41 -2.17 14.97
N ALA A 173 -0.08 -3.07 14.10
CA ALA A 173 -1.30 -3.86 14.30
C ALA A 173 -1.29 -4.74 15.57
N HIS A 174 -0.15 -4.97 16.21
CA HIS A 174 -0.10 -5.62 17.52
C HIS A 174 -0.90 -4.87 18.60
N GLN A 175 -1.17 -3.58 18.39
CA GLN A 175 -2.02 -2.79 19.27
C GLN A 175 -3.53 -2.95 18.98
N ALA A 176 -3.91 -3.56 17.85
CA ALA A 176 -5.31 -3.74 17.46
C ALA A 176 -6.12 -4.59 18.44
N ILE A 177 -5.46 -5.43 19.24
CA ILE A 177 -6.08 -6.27 20.27
C ILE A 177 -6.44 -5.50 21.56
N ALA A 178 -5.96 -4.26 21.73
CA ALA A 178 -6.41 -3.42 22.83
C ALA A 178 -7.91 -3.12 22.68
N PRO A 179 -8.74 -3.28 23.73
CA PRO A 179 -10.21 -3.23 23.61
C PRO A 179 -10.74 -1.96 22.93
N THR A 180 -10.15 -0.81 23.22
CA THR A 180 -10.53 0.47 22.61
C THR A 180 -10.26 0.49 21.11
N TYR A 181 -9.10 0.00 20.68
CA TYR A 181 -8.70 0.00 19.27
C TYR A 181 -9.47 -1.06 18.49
N GLN A 182 -9.66 -2.22 19.09
CA GLN A 182 -10.49 -3.27 18.53
C GLN A 182 -11.91 -2.76 18.24
N SER A 183 -12.54 -2.05 19.20
CA SER A 183 -13.88 -1.48 19.01
C SER A 183 -13.95 -0.48 17.85
N VAL A 184 -12.93 0.36 17.67
CA VAL A 184 -12.84 1.30 16.53
C VAL A 184 -12.77 0.55 15.21
N LEU A 185 -11.88 -0.44 15.12
CA LEU A 185 -11.66 -1.21 13.90
C LEU A 185 -12.87 -2.03 13.52
N GLU A 186 -13.53 -2.68 14.50
CA GLU A 186 -14.76 -3.44 14.30
C GLU A 186 -15.89 -2.52 13.83
N LEU A 187 -16.09 -1.37 14.47
CA LEU A 187 -17.09 -0.40 14.04
C LEU A 187 -16.88 0.00 12.58
N LEU A 188 -15.68 0.42 12.21
CA LEU A 188 -15.38 0.85 10.83
C LEU A 188 -15.56 -0.27 9.81
N THR A 189 -15.24 -1.50 10.15
CA THR A 189 -15.41 -2.65 9.25
C THR A 189 -16.87 -3.08 9.11
N ILE A 190 -17.68 -2.90 10.14
CA ILE A 190 -19.11 -3.23 10.11
C ILE A 190 -19.89 -2.19 9.29
N LEU A 191 -19.55 -0.92 9.36
CA LEU A 191 -20.28 0.16 8.70
C LEU A 191 -20.32 0.01 7.18
N ASN A 192 -19.27 -0.52 6.56
CA ASN A 192 -19.25 -0.85 5.14
C ASN A 192 -19.05 -2.36 4.93
N SER A 193 -19.93 -3.16 5.52
CA SER A 193 -19.78 -4.61 5.60
C SER A 193 -19.68 -5.34 4.25
N LYS A 194 -20.09 -4.71 3.15
CA LYS A 194 -20.05 -5.34 1.82
C LYS A 194 -18.67 -5.24 1.15
N ASP A 195 -17.94 -4.14 1.39
CA ASP A 195 -16.69 -3.83 0.68
C ASP A 195 -15.53 -3.45 1.60
N SER A 196 -15.75 -3.39 2.92
CA SER A 196 -14.73 -2.98 3.86
C SER A 196 -13.64 -4.04 4.01
N ARG A 197 -12.40 -3.59 3.94
CA ARG A 197 -11.19 -4.39 4.15
C ARG A 197 -10.37 -3.82 5.28
N LEU A 198 -9.74 -4.70 6.05
CA LEU A 198 -8.84 -4.32 7.14
C LEU A 198 -7.43 -4.87 6.88
N LEU A 199 -6.45 -3.99 6.83
CA LEU A 199 -5.03 -4.32 6.74
C LEU A 199 -4.32 -3.93 8.02
N GLY A 200 -3.79 -4.90 8.73
CA GLY A 200 -2.85 -4.66 9.83
C GLY A 200 -1.41 -4.67 9.33
N LEU A 201 -0.58 -3.78 9.83
CA LEU A 201 0.85 -3.76 9.57
C LEU A 201 1.61 -4.07 10.86
N SER A 202 2.49 -5.06 10.84
CA SER A 202 3.30 -5.42 12.01
C SER A 202 4.73 -5.77 11.61
N ALA A 203 5.69 -5.29 12.41
CA ALA A 203 7.10 -5.68 12.27
C ALA A 203 7.43 -6.93 13.08
N THR A 204 6.63 -7.22 14.10
CA THR A 204 6.80 -8.36 15.00
C THR A 204 5.59 -9.26 14.91
N PRO A 205 5.74 -10.57 14.63
CA PRO A 205 4.61 -11.50 14.58
C PRO A 205 4.03 -11.81 15.95
N GLY A 206 4.71 -11.47 16.99
CA GLY A 206 4.42 -11.60 18.40
C GLY A 206 5.50 -10.90 19.18
N ARG A 207 5.12 -10.07 20.11
CA ARG A 207 6.07 -9.16 20.77
C ARG A 207 7.06 -9.86 21.70
N THR A 208 6.76 -11.09 22.09
CA THR A 208 7.66 -11.88 22.96
C THR A 208 7.33 -13.36 22.83
N TRP A 209 8.35 -14.19 22.83
CA TRP A 209 8.27 -15.64 23.03
C TRP A 209 7.47 -16.05 24.29
N ASN A 210 6.99 -15.08 25.07
CA ASN A 210 6.32 -15.26 26.34
C ASN A 210 4.82 -14.96 26.32
N ASN A 211 4.20 -14.53 25.19
CA ASN A 211 2.77 -14.19 25.17
C ASN A 211 2.01 -14.81 23.99
N PHE A 212 1.94 -16.13 23.97
CA PHE A 212 1.19 -16.92 22.98
C PHE A 212 -0.28 -16.50 22.88
N ASP A 213 -0.87 -15.98 23.94
CA ASP A 213 -2.27 -15.57 23.96
C ASP A 213 -2.52 -14.28 23.17
N GLU A 214 -1.61 -13.32 23.22
CA GLU A 214 -1.73 -12.08 22.41
C GLU A 214 -1.51 -12.37 20.93
N ASP A 215 -0.54 -13.21 20.61
CA ASP A 215 -0.27 -13.62 19.22
C ASP A 215 -1.45 -14.37 18.61
N ARG A 216 -2.08 -15.25 19.41
CA ARG A 216 -3.28 -15.95 19.01
C ARG A 216 -4.44 -14.98 18.77
N LYS A 217 -4.69 -14.06 19.71
CA LYS A 217 -5.73 -13.03 19.57
C LYS A 217 -5.52 -12.15 18.35
N LEU A 218 -4.30 -11.70 18.10
CA LEU A 218 -3.95 -10.93 16.92
C LEU A 218 -4.21 -11.73 15.64
N SER A 219 -3.77 -12.97 15.59
CA SER A 219 -3.99 -13.86 14.46
C SER A 219 -5.48 -14.10 14.20
N GLU A 220 -6.25 -14.35 15.26
CA GLU A 220 -7.70 -14.55 15.17
C GLU A 220 -8.42 -13.26 14.72
N PHE A 221 -8.00 -12.10 15.20
CA PHE A 221 -8.56 -10.81 14.80
C PHE A 221 -8.37 -10.51 13.29
N PHE A 222 -7.30 -11.02 12.68
CA PHE A 222 -7.06 -10.95 11.25
C PHE A 222 -7.42 -12.26 10.51
N ASP A 223 -8.40 -13.02 11.00
CA ASP A 223 -8.92 -14.26 10.39
C ASP A 223 -7.83 -15.28 10.06
N ARG A 224 -6.71 -15.24 10.79
CA ARG A 224 -5.49 -16.04 10.56
C ARG A 224 -4.88 -15.84 9.17
N GLN A 225 -5.21 -14.72 8.51
CA GLN A 225 -4.69 -14.37 7.19
C GLN A 225 -3.48 -13.46 7.30
N LYS A 226 -2.32 -13.96 6.89
CA LYS A 226 -1.05 -13.28 7.02
C LYS A 226 -0.27 -13.27 5.71
N VAL A 227 0.16 -12.10 5.27
CA VAL A 227 1.18 -11.92 4.22
C VAL A 227 2.51 -11.69 4.92
N THR A 228 3.48 -12.53 4.63
CA THR A 228 4.82 -12.45 5.23
C THR A 228 5.85 -12.15 4.15
N LEU A 229 6.87 -11.39 4.50
CA LEU A 229 8.02 -11.19 3.65
C LEU A 229 8.64 -12.54 3.29
N THR A 230 8.80 -12.80 1.99
CA THR A 230 9.54 -13.95 1.49
C THR A 230 10.64 -13.46 0.55
N VAL A 231 11.86 -13.93 0.76
CA VAL A 231 13.02 -13.61 -0.07
C VAL A 231 13.53 -14.91 -0.67
N ASP A 232 13.60 -14.98 -1.98
CA ASP A 232 14.04 -16.17 -2.68
C ASP A 232 15.51 -16.48 -2.31
N GLY A 233 15.78 -17.71 -1.89
CA GLY A 233 17.11 -18.16 -1.44
C GLY A 233 17.44 -17.92 0.02
N TYR A 234 16.51 -17.39 0.82
CA TYR A 234 16.67 -17.20 2.27
C TYR A 234 15.49 -17.80 3.03
N ASP A 235 15.77 -18.72 3.95
CA ASP A 235 14.74 -19.30 4.81
C ASP A 235 14.22 -18.28 5.83
N ASN A 236 15.09 -17.37 6.29
CA ASN A 236 14.74 -16.28 7.16
C ASN A 236 14.99 -14.94 6.46
N PRO A 237 13.94 -14.14 6.18
CA PRO A 237 14.08 -12.85 5.52
C PRO A 237 14.98 -11.84 6.24
N VAL A 238 15.19 -12.00 7.55
CA VAL A 238 16.07 -11.12 8.33
C VAL A 238 17.53 -11.25 7.89
N ASP A 239 17.95 -12.44 7.49
CA ASP A 239 19.33 -12.71 7.05
C ASP A 239 19.66 -12.01 5.70
N TYR A 240 18.65 -11.62 4.95
CA TYR A 240 18.79 -10.82 3.74
C TYR A 240 18.94 -9.32 4.03
N LEU A 241 18.44 -8.86 5.18
CA LEU A 241 18.39 -7.44 5.57
C LEU A 241 19.63 -6.99 6.38
N THR A 242 20.46 -7.92 6.81
CA THR A 242 21.72 -7.69 7.54
C THR A 242 22.92 -7.75 6.63
#